data_e82833e4070c83ac43142e0e17381b1b
#
_entry.id   e82833e4070c83ac43142e0e17381b1b
#
_cell.length_a   1.000
_cell.length_b   1.000
_cell.length_c   1.000
_cell.angle_alpha   90.00
_cell.angle_beta   90.00
_cell.angle_gamma   90.00
#
_symmetry.space_group_name_H-M   'P 1'
#
loop_
_entity.id
_entity.type
_entity.pdbx_description
1 polymer ?
#
loop_
_entity_poly.entity_id
_entity_poly.type
_entity_poly.pdbx_seq_one_letter_code
_entity_poly.pdbx_strand_id
1 'polypeptide(L)'
;IVPILFNNTVTGKNVSLVVKKSQLHKALNVIHGEIFGVSKKINIAIFGHGLVGGTLINQILESAAAIEKRKGIKLNVFAIANSSNVLLNKNGVTPNWKNEIQNNGFSYTIEDVIGYANEHHLENLIAIDNTASAGFVTNYIPLIESSFDLISSNKVANTLSYGFYKELRKALADN
;
A
#
# COMPACT_ATOMS: atom_id res chain seq x y z
N ILE A 1 -10.52 -13.14 -4.28
CA ILE A 1 -10.47 -13.36 -5.74
C ILE A 1 -11.52 -14.41 -6.06
N VAL A 2 -12.43 -14.07 -6.94
CA VAL A 2 -13.44 -15.04 -7.43
C VAL A 2 -13.11 -15.31 -8.90
N PRO A 3 -12.66 -16.54 -9.26
CA PRO A 3 -12.41 -16.86 -10.64
C PRO A 3 -13.73 -16.91 -11.42
N ILE A 4 -13.72 -16.38 -12.65
CA ILE A 4 -14.86 -16.47 -13.58
C ILE A 4 -14.91 -17.87 -14.17
N LEU A 5 -13.76 -18.44 -14.46
CA LEU A 5 -13.61 -19.79 -14.99
C LEU A 5 -12.39 -20.44 -14.36
N PHE A 6 -12.55 -21.71 -14.03
CA PHE A 6 -11.49 -22.60 -13.57
C PHE A 6 -11.45 -23.83 -14.48
N ASN A 7 -10.30 -24.12 -15.06
CA ASN A 7 -10.10 -25.31 -15.87
C ASN A 7 -8.83 -26.04 -15.41
N ASN A 8 -8.93 -27.35 -15.24
CA ASN A 8 -7.81 -28.21 -14.90
C ASN A 8 -7.66 -29.27 -15.99
N THR A 9 -6.43 -29.53 -16.43
CA THR A 9 -6.19 -30.61 -17.39
C THR A 9 -6.32 -31.96 -16.72
N VAL A 10 -6.73 -32.98 -17.46
CA VAL A 10 -6.87 -34.36 -16.96
C VAL A 10 -5.58 -34.88 -16.31
N THR A 11 -4.41 -34.40 -16.76
CA THR A 11 -3.12 -34.76 -16.20
C THR A 11 -2.74 -33.99 -14.93
N GLY A 12 -3.52 -32.99 -14.52
CA GLY A 12 -3.23 -32.13 -13.38
C GLY A 12 -2.00 -31.22 -13.52
N LYS A 13 -1.37 -31.21 -14.71
CA LYS A 13 -0.13 -30.46 -14.93
C LYS A 13 -0.36 -28.97 -15.22
N ASN A 14 -1.54 -28.60 -15.70
CA ASN A 14 -1.88 -27.22 -16.03
C ASN A 14 -3.22 -26.85 -15.41
N VAL A 15 -3.27 -25.68 -14.79
CA VAL A 15 -4.46 -25.05 -14.26
C VAL A 15 -4.63 -23.70 -14.94
N SER A 16 -5.79 -23.43 -15.51
CA SER A 16 -6.12 -22.15 -16.12
C SER A 16 -7.19 -21.44 -15.31
N LEU A 17 -6.94 -20.18 -15.02
CA LEU A 17 -7.85 -19.31 -14.27
C LEU A 17 -8.19 -18.10 -15.13
N VAL A 18 -9.48 -17.79 -15.26
CA VAL A 18 -9.96 -16.54 -15.83
C VAL A 18 -10.48 -15.68 -14.69
N VAL A 19 -9.91 -14.50 -14.55
CA VAL A 19 -10.29 -13.52 -13.53
C VAL A 19 -10.67 -12.19 -14.20
N LYS A 20 -11.39 -11.33 -13.48
CA LYS A 20 -11.62 -9.97 -13.94
C LYS A 20 -10.28 -9.25 -14.09
N LYS A 21 -10.14 -8.39 -15.12
CA LYS A 21 -8.92 -7.62 -15.38
C LYS A 21 -8.47 -6.81 -14.13
N SER A 22 -9.41 -6.25 -13.39
CA SER A 22 -9.17 -5.52 -12.13
C SER A 22 -8.61 -6.40 -11.00
N GLN A 23 -8.74 -7.73 -11.08
CA GLN A 23 -8.23 -8.68 -10.08
C GLN A 23 -6.98 -9.44 -10.54
N LEU A 24 -6.46 -9.14 -11.74
CA LEU A 24 -5.34 -9.89 -12.34
C LEU A 24 -4.09 -9.86 -11.45
N HIS A 25 -3.66 -8.68 -11.02
CA HIS A 25 -2.47 -8.52 -10.17
C HIS A 25 -2.64 -9.22 -8.82
N LYS A 26 -3.81 -9.09 -8.21
CA LYS A 26 -4.13 -9.78 -6.96
C LYS A 26 -4.12 -11.31 -7.12
N ALA A 27 -4.60 -11.82 -8.26
CA ALA A 27 -4.57 -13.25 -8.56
C ALA A 27 -3.15 -13.78 -8.76
N LEU A 28 -2.33 -13.06 -9.52
CA LEU A 28 -0.92 -13.41 -9.74
C LEU A 28 -0.15 -13.47 -8.42
N ASN A 29 -0.35 -12.51 -7.52
CA ASN A 29 0.32 -12.47 -6.22
C ASN A 29 -0.02 -13.64 -5.32
N VAL A 30 -1.31 -13.99 -5.25
CA VAL A 30 -1.74 -15.14 -4.44
C VAL A 30 -1.11 -16.42 -5.00
N ILE A 31 -1.13 -16.61 -6.32
CA ILE A 31 -0.55 -17.78 -6.97
C ILE A 31 0.97 -17.84 -6.76
N HIS A 32 1.67 -16.71 -6.93
CA HIS A 32 3.11 -16.63 -6.68
C HIS A 32 3.47 -16.93 -5.22
N GLY A 33 2.74 -16.36 -4.27
CA GLY A 33 2.96 -16.59 -2.84
C GLY A 33 2.79 -18.05 -2.44
N GLU A 34 1.74 -18.71 -2.95
CA GLU A 34 1.44 -20.12 -2.64
C GLU A 34 2.40 -21.11 -3.32
N ILE A 35 2.80 -20.82 -4.58
CA ILE A 35 3.65 -21.78 -5.34
C ILE A 35 5.12 -21.64 -4.99
N PHE A 36 5.62 -20.42 -4.79
CA PHE A 36 7.05 -20.18 -4.64
C PHE A 36 7.51 -19.97 -3.20
N GLY A 37 6.57 -19.98 -2.23
CA GLY A 37 6.89 -19.82 -0.81
C GLY A 37 7.60 -18.49 -0.48
N VAL A 38 7.45 -17.49 -1.35
CA VAL A 38 8.06 -16.17 -1.16
C VAL A 38 7.31 -15.44 -0.06
N SER A 39 8.03 -14.88 0.90
CA SER A 39 7.44 -13.99 1.90
C SER A 39 6.53 -12.96 1.23
N LYS A 40 5.27 -12.88 1.66
CA LYS A 40 4.32 -11.89 1.12
C LYS A 40 4.86 -10.49 1.40
N LYS A 41 5.26 -9.77 0.35
CA LYS A 41 5.75 -8.39 0.48
C LYS A 41 4.55 -7.45 0.59
N ILE A 42 4.53 -6.64 1.64
CA ILE A 42 3.57 -5.55 1.84
C ILE A 42 4.31 -4.24 1.65
N ASN A 43 3.86 -3.43 0.70
CA ASN A 43 4.45 -2.14 0.38
C ASN A 43 3.64 -1.02 1.04
N ILE A 44 4.31 -0.21 1.85
CA ILE A 44 3.68 0.76 2.75
C ILE A 44 4.10 2.17 2.34
N ALA A 45 3.12 3.05 2.12
CA ALA A 45 3.29 4.48 2.01
C ALA A 45 2.81 5.15 3.29
N ILE A 46 3.65 5.95 3.94
CA ILE A 46 3.32 6.63 5.20
C ILE A 46 3.27 8.13 4.98
N PHE A 47 2.10 8.70 5.19
CA PHE A 47 1.83 10.13 5.08
C PHE A 47 1.77 10.75 6.49
N GLY A 48 2.62 11.73 6.73
CA GLY A 48 2.81 12.33 8.04
C GLY A 48 3.81 11.57 8.90
N HIS A 49 5.03 12.10 8.99
CA HIS A 49 6.11 11.52 9.79
C HIS A 49 6.45 12.36 11.04
N GLY A 50 5.44 13.01 11.61
CA GLY A 50 5.53 13.65 12.93
C GLY A 50 5.75 12.61 14.05
N LEU A 51 5.34 12.94 15.27
CA LEU A 51 5.57 12.07 16.43
C LEU A 51 5.00 10.64 16.19
N VAL A 52 3.73 10.55 15.81
CA VAL A 52 3.06 9.25 15.60
C VAL A 52 3.65 8.50 14.42
N GLY A 53 3.70 9.14 13.25
CA GLY A 53 4.20 8.48 12.03
C GLY A 53 5.68 8.15 12.11
N GLY A 54 6.51 9.02 12.68
CA GLY A 54 7.95 8.75 12.89
C GLY A 54 8.19 7.57 13.84
N THR A 55 7.41 7.47 14.92
CA THR A 55 7.46 6.31 15.83
C THR A 55 7.05 5.04 15.10
N LEU A 56 5.97 5.07 14.33
CA LEU A 56 5.51 3.92 13.55
C LEU A 56 6.56 3.45 12.53
N ILE A 57 7.20 4.38 11.80
CA ILE A 57 8.27 4.04 10.86
C ILE A 57 9.40 3.28 11.56
N ASN A 58 9.87 3.80 12.69
CA ASN A 58 10.95 3.15 13.45
C ASN A 58 10.53 1.76 13.93
N GLN A 59 9.33 1.61 14.49
CA GLN A 59 8.80 0.32 14.92
C GLN A 59 8.69 -0.70 13.79
N ILE A 60 8.25 -0.27 12.60
CA ILE A 60 8.20 -1.15 11.42
C ILE A 60 9.62 -1.61 11.06
N LEU A 61 10.58 -0.69 10.96
CA LEU A 61 11.97 -1.01 10.61
C LEU A 61 12.64 -1.94 11.62
N GLU A 62 12.43 -1.70 12.91
CA GLU A 62 12.96 -2.54 13.99
C GLU A 62 12.35 -3.94 14.02
N SER A 63 11.05 -4.06 13.70
CA SER A 63 10.31 -5.31 13.82
C SER A 63 10.29 -6.13 12.53
N ALA A 64 10.69 -5.54 11.39
CA ALA A 64 10.52 -6.14 10.05
C ALA A 64 11.09 -7.56 9.95
N ALA A 65 12.34 -7.76 10.41
CA ALA A 65 13.00 -9.07 10.36
C ALA A 65 12.31 -10.13 11.23
N ALA A 66 11.83 -9.75 12.42
CA ALA A 66 11.10 -10.64 13.31
C ALA A 66 9.72 -11.03 12.74
N ILE A 67 9.03 -10.08 12.10
CA ILE A 67 7.75 -10.31 11.44
C ILE A 67 7.95 -11.24 10.24
N GLU A 68 8.95 -10.98 9.41
CA GLU A 68 9.26 -11.82 8.24
C GLU A 68 9.55 -13.27 8.67
N LYS A 69 10.41 -13.46 9.67
CA LYS A 69 10.74 -14.79 10.20
C LYS A 69 9.52 -15.53 10.78
N ARG A 70 8.65 -14.81 11.51
CA ARG A 70 7.51 -15.42 12.23
C ARG A 70 6.30 -15.64 11.35
N LYS A 71 6.04 -14.74 10.38
CA LYS A 71 4.79 -14.67 9.61
C LYS A 71 4.99 -14.87 8.11
N GLY A 72 6.22 -14.91 7.60
CA GLY A 72 6.49 -14.90 6.17
C GLY A 72 6.01 -13.60 5.50
N ILE A 73 5.98 -12.49 6.23
CA ILE A 73 5.53 -11.19 5.72
C ILE A 73 6.71 -10.21 5.75
N LYS A 74 7.10 -9.73 4.57
CA LYS A 74 8.13 -8.70 4.42
C LYS A 74 7.47 -7.32 4.37
N LEU A 75 7.72 -6.48 5.37
CA LEU A 75 7.28 -5.10 5.39
C LEU A 75 8.26 -4.21 4.63
N ASN A 76 7.78 -3.41 3.70
CA ASN A 76 8.57 -2.54 2.85
C ASN A 76 7.98 -1.12 2.87
N VAL A 77 8.55 -0.21 3.64
CA VAL A 77 8.14 1.20 3.62
C VAL A 77 8.77 1.85 2.40
N PHE A 78 8.02 1.95 1.30
CA PHE A 78 8.54 2.48 0.04
C PHE A 78 8.37 3.99 -0.11
N ALA A 79 7.46 4.59 0.67
CA ALA A 79 7.19 6.02 0.64
C ALA A 79 7.04 6.59 2.05
N ILE A 80 7.70 7.70 2.31
CA ILE A 80 7.47 8.55 3.49
C ILE A 80 7.25 9.97 3.02
N ALA A 81 6.14 10.58 3.44
CA ALA A 81 5.78 11.92 3.02
C ALA A 81 5.40 12.83 4.19
N ASN A 82 5.64 14.11 4.03
CA ASN A 82 5.06 15.19 4.84
C ASN A 82 4.13 16.06 3.97
N SER A 83 3.80 17.27 4.42
CA SER A 83 2.95 18.19 3.66
C SER A 83 3.59 18.73 2.38
N SER A 84 4.90 18.61 2.21
CA SER A 84 5.64 19.27 1.13
C SER A 84 6.45 18.29 0.29
N ASN A 85 7.07 17.31 0.93
CA ASN A 85 8.03 16.42 0.30
C ASN A 85 7.71 14.96 0.52
N VAL A 86 8.13 14.11 -0.42
CA VAL A 86 8.12 12.65 -0.33
C VAL A 86 9.52 12.09 -0.58
N LEU A 87 9.84 11.03 0.15
CA LEU A 87 10.97 10.14 -0.12
C LEU A 87 10.40 8.84 -0.69
N LEU A 88 10.84 8.44 -1.87
CA LEU A 88 10.43 7.19 -2.54
C LEU A 88 11.61 6.24 -2.68
N ASN A 89 11.45 4.99 -2.27
CA ASN A 89 12.45 3.94 -2.44
C ASN A 89 11.77 2.57 -2.57
N LYS A 90 11.75 1.98 -3.75
CA LYS A 90 11.12 0.67 -4.02
C LYS A 90 11.67 -0.48 -3.18
N ASN A 91 12.89 -0.36 -2.68
CA ASN A 91 13.53 -1.36 -1.84
C ASN A 91 13.29 -1.14 -0.34
N GLY A 92 12.58 -0.06 0.01
CA GLY A 92 12.31 0.37 1.36
C GLY A 92 13.29 1.42 1.88
N VAL A 93 12.78 2.26 2.76
CA VAL A 93 13.58 3.28 3.44
C VAL A 93 14.48 2.63 4.49
N THR A 94 15.57 3.32 4.83
CA THR A 94 16.54 2.86 5.83
C THR A 94 16.25 3.48 7.21
N PRO A 95 16.89 3.02 8.29
CA PRO A 95 16.82 3.69 9.60
C PRO A 95 17.25 5.15 9.57
N ASN A 96 18.00 5.57 8.55
CA ASN A 96 18.42 6.96 8.34
C ASN A 96 17.40 7.82 7.59
N TRP A 97 16.16 7.35 7.45
CA TRP A 97 15.10 7.97 6.65
C TRP A 97 14.89 9.48 6.91
N LYS A 98 15.16 9.96 8.15
CA LYS A 98 15.01 11.38 8.48
C LYS A 98 15.99 12.27 7.70
N ASN A 99 17.23 11.84 7.60
CA ASN A 99 18.23 12.55 6.80
C ASN A 99 17.98 12.36 5.30
N GLU A 100 17.52 11.17 4.91
CA GLU A 100 17.22 10.87 3.52
C GLU A 100 16.08 11.74 2.98
N ILE A 101 14.99 11.93 3.74
CA ILE A 101 13.89 12.80 3.30
C ILE A 101 14.29 14.28 3.26
N GLN A 102 15.19 14.71 4.17
CA GLN A 102 15.69 16.07 4.16
C GLN A 102 16.58 16.37 2.95
N ASN A 103 17.41 15.40 2.55
CA ASN A 103 18.41 15.59 1.50
C ASN A 103 17.89 15.22 0.11
N ASN A 104 17.05 14.20 0.03
CA ASN A 104 16.59 13.57 -1.22
C ASN A 104 15.08 13.65 -1.43
N GLY A 105 14.34 14.19 -0.46
CA GLY A 105 12.90 14.39 -0.59
C GLY A 105 12.60 15.48 -1.63
N PHE A 106 11.53 15.27 -2.39
CA PHE A 106 11.09 16.20 -3.43
C PHE A 106 9.61 16.52 -3.29
N SER A 107 9.18 17.65 -3.86
CA SER A 107 7.77 18.05 -3.90
C SER A 107 6.95 17.05 -4.71
N TYR A 108 5.75 16.72 -4.24
CA TYR A 108 4.97 15.63 -4.81
C TYR A 108 3.48 15.93 -4.81
N THR A 109 2.77 15.17 -5.63
CA THR A 109 1.32 14.96 -5.57
C THR A 109 1.02 13.51 -5.16
N ILE A 110 -0.23 13.18 -4.87
CA ILE A 110 -0.58 11.79 -4.55
C ILE A 110 -0.41 10.88 -5.78
N GLU A 111 -0.63 11.43 -6.97
CA GLU A 111 -0.45 10.76 -8.26
C GLU A 111 1.00 10.32 -8.48
N ASP A 112 1.97 11.05 -7.96
CA ASP A 112 3.40 10.69 -8.05
C ASP A 112 3.69 9.43 -7.22
N VAL A 113 3.08 9.30 -6.04
CA VAL A 113 3.22 8.10 -5.18
C VAL A 113 2.54 6.89 -5.83
N ILE A 114 1.34 7.09 -6.38
CA ILE A 114 0.59 6.06 -7.11
C ILE A 114 1.36 5.65 -8.38
N GLY A 115 1.82 6.64 -9.15
CA GLY A 115 2.61 6.42 -10.37
C GLY A 115 3.89 5.63 -10.09
N TYR A 116 4.61 5.99 -9.03
CA TYR A 116 5.81 5.27 -8.60
C TYR A 116 5.53 3.81 -8.22
N ALA A 117 4.45 3.56 -7.51
CA ALA A 117 4.04 2.20 -7.17
C ALA A 117 3.72 1.36 -8.42
N ASN A 118 3.02 1.95 -9.39
CA ASN A 118 2.68 1.31 -10.65
C ASN A 118 3.92 1.05 -11.52
N GLU A 119 4.81 2.04 -11.68
CA GLU A 119 6.04 1.92 -12.47
C GLU A 119 6.94 0.80 -11.95
N HIS A 120 7.03 0.67 -10.63
CA HIS A 120 7.85 -0.35 -10.00
C HIS A 120 7.10 -1.65 -9.68
N HIS A 121 5.86 -1.81 -10.18
CA HIS A 121 5.03 -2.99 -9.98
C HIS A 121 4.92 -3.39 -8.51
N LEU A 122 4.76 -2.38 -7.62
CA LEU A 122 4.60 -2.64 -6.20
C LEU A 122 3.16 -3.15 -5.95
N GLU A 123 3.06 -4.18 -5.15
CA GLU A 123 1.81 -4.89 -4.89
C GLU A 123 1.52 -4.95 -3.38
N ASN A 124 0.29 -5.34 -2.99
CA ASN A 124 -0.16 -5.32 -1.59
C ASN A 124 0.13 -3.95 -0.95
N LEU A 125 -0.42 -2.92 -1.57
CA LEU A 125 -0.19 -1.53 -1.21
C LEU A 125 -1.00 -1.14 0.02
N ILE A 126 -0.36 -0.51 1.00
CA ILE A 126 -1.03 0.08 2.17
C ILE A 126 -0.64 1.55 2.25
N ALA A 127 -1.62 2.43 2.31
CA ALA A 127 -1.43 3.83 2.65
C ALA A 127 -1.77 4.07 4.12
N ILE A 128 -0.86 4.68 4.87
CA ILE A 128 -1.07 5.01 6.27
C ILE A 128 -1.09 6.52 6.44
N ASP A 129 -2.24 7.06 6.82
CA ASP A 129 -2.40 8.49 7.12
C ASP A 129 -2.22 8.76 8.61
N ASN A 130 -1.09 9.35 8.97
CA ASN A 130 -0.76 9.88 10.28
C ASN A 130 -0.72 11.42 10.29
N THR A 131 -1.37 12.05 9.31
CA THR A 131 -1.48 13.52 9.26
C THR A 131 -2.60 14.03 10.19
N ALA A 132 -2.56 15.31 10.50
CA ALA A 132 -3.68 16.02 11.11
C ALA A 132 -4.43 16.90 10.09
N SER A 133 -4.17 16.68 8.79
CA SER A 133 -4.68 17.52 7.72
C SER A 133 -6.04 17.06 7.23
N ALA A 134 -7.03 17.96 7.26
CA ALA A 134 -8.31 17.73 6.61
C ALA A 134 -8.18 17.64 5.09
N GLY A 135 -7.26 18.41 4.50
CA GLY A 135 -7.01 18.42 3.07
C GLY A 135 -6.41 17.10 2.57
N PHE A 136 -5.66 16.34 3.40
CA PHE A 136 -5.12 15.07 2.98
C PHE A 136 -6.19 14.00 2.75
N VAL A 137 -7.31 14.08 3.46
CA VAL A 137 -8.40 13.09 3.40
C VAL A 137 -9.01 12.98 1.99
N THR A 138 -8.94 14.04 1.17
CA THR A 138 -9.41 14.00 -0.22
C THR A 138 -8.64 13.01 -1.09
N ASN A 139 -7.41 12.64 -0.69
CA ASN A 139 -6.58 11.67 -1.37
C ASN A 139 -6.96 10.20 -1.08
N TYR A 140 -7.90 9.96 -0.17
CA TYR A 140 -8.29 8.59 0.18
C TYR A 140 -8.93 7.85 -1.00
N ILE A 141 -9.82 8.53 -1.73
CA ILE A 141 -10.52 7.94 -2.87
C ILE A 141 -9.52 7.55 -3.98
N PRO A 142 -8.65 8.45 -4.48
CA PRO A 142 -7.62 8.09 -5.46
C PRO A 142 -6.72 6.94 -5.02
N LEU A 143 -6.33 6.88 -3.75
CA LEU A 143 -5.51 5.79 -3.21
C LEU A 143 -6.26 4.45 -3.25
N ILE A 144 -7.51 4.41 -2.79
CA ILE A 144 -8.34 3.19 -2.79
C ILE A 144 -8.59 2.71 -4.21
N GLU A 145 -8.94 3.61 -5.14
CA GLU A 145 -9.15 3.30 -6.56
C GLU A 145 -7.88 2.78 -7.24
N SER A 146 -6.70 3.13 -6.68
CA SER A 146 -5.39 2.63 -7.10
C SER A 146 -4.94 1.39 -6.33
N SER A 147 -5.87 0.67 -5.69
CA SER A 147 -5.64 -0.59 -4.97
C SER A 147 -4.77 -0.48 -3.71
N PHE A 148 -4.77 0.68 -3.06
CA PHE A 148 -4.21 0.82 -1.72
C PHE A 148 -5.27 0.45 -0.66
N ASP A 149 -4.90 -0.43 0.25
CA ASP A 149 -5.59 -0.53 1.54
C ASP A 149 -5.27 0.71 2.38
N LEU A 150 -6.25 1.26 3.11
CA LEU A 150 -6.09 2.50 3.86
C LEU A 150 -6.15 2.26 5.38
N ILE A 151 -5.13 2.75 6.08
CA ILE A 151 -5.10 2.82 7.55
C ILE A 151 -4.96 4.29 7.94
N SER A 152 -5.79 4.77 8.87
CA SER A 152 -5.74 6.18 9.25
C SER A 152 -5.82 6.38 10.75
N SER A 153 -4.91 7.19 11.30
CA SER A 153 -5.04 7.81 12.61
C SER A 153 -5.74 9.17 12.55
N ASN A 154 -5.93 9.72 11.36
CA ASN A 154 -6.62 10.98 11.09
C ASN A 154 -8.13 10.78 11.19
N LYS A 155 -8.76 11.43 12.17
CA LYS A 155 -10.19 11.28 12.46
C LYS A 155 -11.08 12.14 11.57
N VAL A 156 -10.51 13.05 10.80
CA VAL A 156 -11.27 14.03 9.99
C VAL A 156 -12.14 13.35 8.94
N ALA A 157 -11.67 12.24 8.34
CA ALA A 157 -12.46 11.49 7.35
C ALA A 157 -13.87 11.11 7.83
N ASN A 158 -14.01 10.83 9.12
CA ASN A 158 -15.28 10.45 9.73
C ASN A 158 -16.18 11.65 10.10
N THR A 159 -15.67 12.87 9.93
CA THR A 159 -16.37 14.13 10.28
C THR A 159 -16.70 14.99 9.07
N LEU A 160 -16.33 14.55 7.87
CA LEU A 160 -16.64 15.23 6.62
C LEU A 160 -18.11 15.06 6.22
N SER A 161 -18.50 15.70 5.11
CA SER A 161 -19.88 15.66 4.61
C SER A 161 -20.37 14.24 4.34
N TYR A 162 -21.67 14.02 4.45
CA TYR A 162 -22.30 12.73 4.11
C TYR A 162 -22.07 12.33 2.65
N GLY A 163 -21.93 13.31 1.75
CA GLY A 163 -21.55 13.05 0.34
C GLY A 163 -20.20 12.35 0.24
N PHE A 164 -19.17 12.92 0.86
CA PHE A 164 -17.83 12.32 0.89
C PHE A 164 -17.83 10.92 1.53
N TYR A 165 -18.56 10.76 2.64
CA TYR A 165 -18.70 9.44 3.28
C TYR A 165 -19.27 8.39 2.34
N LYS A 166 -20.31 8.73 1.56
CA LYS A 166 -20.89 7.81 0.56
C LYS A 166 -19.89 7.44 -0.53
N GLU A 167 -19.18 8.44 -1.08
CA GLU A 167 -18.16 8.21 -2.11
C GLU A 167 -17.03 7.31 -1.61
N LEU A 168 -16.55 7.59 -0.40
CA LEU A 168 -15.51 6.76 0.25
C LEU A 168 -15.99 5.31 0.45
N ARG A 169 -17.22 5.13 0.95
CA ARG A 169 -17.79 3.77 1.14
C ARG A 169 -18.00 3.04 -0.16
N LYS A 170 -18.36 3.77 -1.23
CA LYS A 170 -18.47 3.19 -2.57
C LYS A 170 -17.10 2.75 -3.10
N ALA A 171 -16.09 3.61 -3.03
CA ALA A 171 -14.74 3.27 -3.44
C ALA A 171 -14.21 2.01 -2.71
N LEU A 172 -14.46 1.90 -1.39
CA LEU A 172 -14.11 0.73 -0.59
C LEU A 172 -14.88 -0.55 -0.95
N ALA A 173 -16.09 -0.42 -1.49
CA ALA A 173 -16.90 -1.59 -1.89
C ALA A 173 -16.55 -2.08 -3.31
N ASP A 174 -16.09 -1.17 -4.17
CA ASP A 174 -15.78 -1.45 -5.56
C ASP A 174 -14.35 -2.01 -5.77
N ASN A 175 -13.47 -1.84 -4.78
CA ASN A 175 -12.06 -2.26 -4.80
C ASN A 175 -11.70 -3.22 -3.65
#